data_b265ad9e603d5803c2965e67c55a480f
#
_entry.id   b265ad9e603d5803c2965e67c55a480f
#
_cell.length_a   1.000
_cell.length_b   1.000
_cell.length_c   1.000
_cell.angle_alpha   90.00
_cell.angle_beta   90.00
_cell.angle_gamma   90.00
#
_symmetry.space_group_name_H-M   'P 1'
#
loop_
_entity.id
_entity.type
_entity.pdbx_description
1 polymer ?
#
loop_
_entity_poly.entity_id
_entity_poly.type
_entity_poly.pdbx_seq_one_letter_code
_entity_poly.pdbx_strand_id
1 'polypeptide(L)'
;MTKKKVDYFFNSVQTNGKTELTISGAIGESSYFYEATSAKDVREALENATGDVHIYLNSGGGDVFQGIEIYNYLKNISNNVTVEVTGTACSAASIIAMGANKLIMNTGTSLMIHEASTIAWGNKNEIKKTLGALETIDTLLVDIYSEKTNIDKSEIENYISNETWFTADEAVELGFADEKKTEVKADENMENILTNDFIENLFKNETFVQKVSSMVNNNVLDNKEDEETINNNGFFL
;
A
#
# COMPACT_ATOMS: atom_id res chain seq x y z
N MET A 1 20.58 -11.56 4.07
CA MET A 1 19.17 -11.39 4.50
C MET A 1 18.30 -11.64 3.28
N THR A 2 17.41 -12.63 3.30
CA THR A 2 16.40 -12.80 2.26
C THR A 2 15.42 -11.64 2.37
N LYS A 3 15.39 -10.74 1.38
CA LYS A 3 14.37 -9.68 1.31
C LYS A 3 13.00 -10.37 1.34
N LYS A 4 12.22 -10.17 2.40
CA LYS A 4 10.87 -10.68 2.49
C LYS A 4 10.06 -9.95 1.41
N LYS A 5 9.60 -10.68 0.40
CA LYS A 5 8.81 -10.12 -0.71
C LYS A 5 7.46 -9.68 -0.16
N VAL A 6 6.99 -8.51 -0.56
CA VAL A 6 5.62 -8.08 -0.28
C VAL A 6 4.68 -8.99 -1.06
N ASP A 7 3.66 -9.53 -0.39
CA ASP A 7 2.70 -10.42 -1.03
C ASP A 7 1.83 -9.63 -2.03
N TYR A 8 1.54 -10.27 -3.19
CA TYR A 8 0.70 -9.67 -4.21
C TYR A 8 -0.76 -9.62 -3.75
N PHE A 9 -1.36 -8.45 -3.89
CA PHE A 9 -2.80 -8.24 -3.76
C PHE A 9 -3.21 -7.02 -4.59
N PHE A 10 -4.15 -7.23 -5.50
CA PHE A 10 -4.73 -6.18 -6.33
C PHE A 10 -6.25 -6.28 -6.28
N ASN A 11 -6.92 -5.20 -5.89
CA ASN A 11 -8.36 -5.16 -5.77
C ASN A 11 -8.90 -3.75 -5.95
N SER A 12 -10.02 -3.62 -6.66
CA SER A 12 -10.73 -2.35 -6.85
C SER A 12 -12.17 -2.47 -6.36
N VAL A 13 -12.62 -1.51 -5.56
CA VAL A 13 -13.98 -1.45 -5.01
C VAL A 13 -14.55 -0.06 -5.24
N GLN A 14 -15.77 0.01 -5.75
CA GLN A 14 -16.52 1.27 -5.86
C GLN A 14 -17.66 1.29 -4.84
N THR A 15 -17.69 2.31 -4.00
CA THR A 15 -18.71 2.46 -2.94
C THR A 15 -19.03 3.94 -2.73
N ASN A 16 -20.32 4.28 -2.77
CA ASN A 16 -20.83 5.63 -2.44
C ASN A 16 -20.13 6.77 -3.19
N GLY A 17 -19.81 6.59 -4.48
CA GLY A 17 -19.15 7.63 -5.30
C GLY A 17 -17.67 7.82 -5.00
N LYS A 18 -17.01 6.82 -4.41
CA LYS A 18 -15.56 6.71 -4.25
C LYS A 18 -15.07 5.41 -4.87
N THR A 19 -13.86 5.44 -5.42
CA THR A 19 -13.18 4.25 -5.91
C THR A 19 -11.95 3.99 -5.04
N GLU A 20 -11.89 2.82 -4.42
CA GLU A 20 -10.73 2.38 -3.65
C GLU A 20 -9.98 1.31 -4.45
N LEU A 21 -8.69 1.48 -4.60
CA LEU A 21 -7.79 0.55 -5.28
C LEU A 21 -6.68 0.13 -4.32
N THR A 22 -6.44 -1.17 -4.18
CA THR A 22 -5.29 -1.68 -3.44
C THR A 22 -4.25 -2.22 -4.40
N ILE A 23 -3.01 -1.75 -4.27
CA ILE A 23 -1.83 -2.21 -5.02
C ILE A 23 -0.81 -2.71 -4.00
N SER A 24 -0.62 -4.03 -3.94
CA SER A 24 0.38 -4.65 -3.08
C SER A 24 1.22 -5.65 -3.87
N GLY A 25 2.52 -5.73 -3.60
CA GLY A 25 3.43 -6.63 -4.29
C GLY A 25 4.29 -5.95 -5.36
N ALA A 26 4.69 -6.68 -6.39
CA ALA A 26 5.55 -6.16 -7.45
C ALA A 26 4.78 -5.28 -8.47
N ILE A 27 5.48 -4.32 -9.05
CA ILE A 27 5.01 -3.55 -10.20
C ILE A 27 5.61 -4.14 -11.48
N GLY A 28 4.78 -4.43 -12.48
CA GLY A 28 5.23 -5.03 -13.72
C GLY A 28 4.16 -5.89 -14.39
N GLU A 29 4.54 -6.57 -15.45
CA GLU A 29 3.69 -7.56 -16.09
C GLU A 29 3.71 -8.88 -15.29
N SER A 30 2.54 -9.47 -15.06
CA SER A 30 2.45 -10.80 -14.46
C SER A 30 3.03 -11.87 -15.37
N SER A 31 3.65 -12.89 -14.79
CA SER A 31 4.20 -14.02 -15.51
C SER A 31 3.71 -15.35 -14.91
N TYR A 32 4.05 -16.47 -15.55
CA TYR A 32 3.71 -17.79 -15.01
C TYR A 32 4.29 -18.05 -13.59
N PHE A 33 5.37 -17.36 -13.23
CA PHE A 33 6.10 -17.60 -11.97
C PHE A 33 5.84 -16.55 -10.89
N TYR A 34 5.24 -15.42 -11.22
CA TYR A 34 4.93 -14.38 -10.24
C TYR A 34 3.79 -13.48 -10.72
N GLU A 35 3.06 -12.94 -9.76
CA GLU A 35 2.03 -11.94 -9.98
C GLU A 35 2.62 -10.54 -9.74
N ALA A 36 2.18 -9.57 -10.54
CA ALA A 36 2.57 -8.17 -10.46
C ALA A 36 1.42 -7.30 -10.94
N THR A 37 1.44 -6.02 -10.59
CA THR A 37 0.48 -5.02 -11.06
C THR A 37 1.05 -4.24 -12.23
N SER A 38 0.41 -4.32 -13.38
CA SER A 38 0.78 -3.56 -14.58
C SER A 38 0.02 -2.23 -14.68
N ALA A 39 0.50 -1.34 -15.54
CA ALA A 39 -0.20 -0.10 -15.88
C ALA A 39 -1.58 -0.38 -16.52
N LYS A 40 -1.70 -1.47 -17.26
CA LYS A 40 -2.96 -1.93 -17.83
C LYS A 40 -3.97 -2.27 -16.74
N ASP A 41 -3.58 -3.03 -15.72
CA ASP A 41 -4.46 -3.42 -14.62
C ASP A 41 -5.00 -2.18 -13.88
N VAL A 42 -4.13 -1.21 -13.60
CA VAL A 42 -4.52 0.06 -12.95
C VAL A 42 -5.48 0.85 -13.82
N ARG A 43 -5.21 0.94 -15.13
CA ARG A 43 -6.08 1.62 -16.08
C ARG A 43 -7.47 0.98 -16.14
N GLU A 44 -7.54 -0.35 -16.28
CA GLU A 44 -8.81 -1.09 -16.32
C GLU A 44 -9.59 -0.95 -15.01
N ALA A 45 -8.91 -0.97 -13.86
CA ALA A 45 -9.54 -0.79 -12.56
C ALA A 45 -10.13 0.61 -12.35
N LEU A 46 -9.56 1.64 -12.96
CA LEU A 46 -9.97 3.03 -12.81
C LEU A 46 -10.73 3.60 -14.02
N GLU A 47 -10.88 2.86 -15.12
CA GLU A 47 -11.54 3.33 -16.35
C GLU A 47 -12.96 3.88 -16.09
N ASN A 48 -13.70 3.26 -15.19
CA ASN A 48 -15.05 3.65 -14.81
C ASN A 48 -15.12 4.22 -13.39
N ALA A 49 -14.00 4.71 -12.86
CA ALA A 49 -13.96 5.29 -11.52
C ALA A 49 -14.85 6.54 -11.43
N THR A 50 -15.72 6.57 -10.43
CA THR A 50 -16.59 7.70 -10.15
C THR A 50 -16.15 8.39 -8.85
N GLY A 51 -16.13 9.73 -8.86
CA GLY A 51 -15.72 10.52 -7.69
C GLY A 51 -14.23 10.41 -7.38
N ASP A 52 -13.86 10.57 -6.12
CA ASP A 52 -12.47 10.51 -5.67
C ASP A 52 -11.93 9.09 -5.74
N VAL A 53 -10.63 8.98 -6.06
CA VAL A 53 -9.88 7.73 -6.09
C VAL A 53 -8.95 7.67 -4.89
N HIS A 54 -9.00 6.58 -4.13
CA HIS A 54 -8.10 6.31 -3.01
C HIS A 54 -7.30 5.03 -3.28
N ILE A 55 -5.99 5.15 -3.36
CA ILE A 55 -5.08 4.02 -3.65
C ILE A 55 -4.30 3.65 -2.40
N TYR A 56 -4.50 2.44 -1.89
CA TYR A 56 -3.66 1.85 -0.84
C TYR A 56 -2.44 1.19 -1.48
N LEU A 57 -1.24 1.69 -1.19
CA LEU A 57 0.00 1.28 -1.82
C LEU A 57 0.95 0.61 -0.83
N ASN A 58 1.38 -0.63 -1.15
CA ASN A 58 2.42 -1.35 -0.43
C ASN A 58 3.26 -2.16 -1.40
N SER A 59 4.37 -1.60 -1.89
CA SER A 59 5.15 -2.22 -2.95
C SER A 59 6.64 -1.90 -2.83
N GLY A 60 7.46 -2.93 -3.07
CA GLY A 60 8.90 -2.81 -3.23
C GLY A 60 9.34 -2.28 -4.60
N GLY A 61 8.40 -1.95 -5.49
CA GLY A 61 8.68 -1.52 -6.86
C GLY A 61 8.75 -2.66 -7.86
N GLY A 62 9.48 -2.46 -8.95
CA GLY A 62 9.61 -3.39 -10.06
C GLY A 62 9.96 -2.68 -11.36
N ASP A 63 9.16 -2.86 -12.41
CA ASP A 63 9.40 -2.27 -13.73
C ASP A 63 9.19 -0.75 -13.71
N VAL A 64 10.25 -0.01 -14.05
CA VAL A 64 10.25 1.45 -14.04
C VAL A 64 9.30 2.04 -15.08
N PHE A 65 9.15 1.41 -16.26
CA PHE A 65 8.28 1.91 -17.31
C PHE A 65 6.80 1.73 -16.94
N GLN A 66 6.45 0.61 -16.29
CA GLN A 66 5.13 0.42 -15.72
C GLN A 66 4.84 1.47 -14.63
N GLY A 67 5.82 1.75 -13.76
CA GLY A 67 5.71 2.79 -12.74
C GLY A 67 5.48 4.18 -13.32
N ILE A 68 6.25 4.57 -14.35
CA ILE A 68 6.10 5.85 -15.04
C ILE A 68 4.76 5.94 -15.79
N GLU A 69 4.29 4.86 -16.43
CA GLU A 69 3.00 4.85 -17.11
C GLU A 69 1.85 5.03 -16.11
N ILE A 70 1.89 4.34 -14.96
CA ILE A 70 0.89 4.53 -13.89
C ILE A 70 0.94 5.96 -13.35
N TYR A 71 2.12 6.50 -13.05
CA TYR A 71 2.30 7.90 -12.63
C TYR A 71 1.60 8.86 -13.59
N ASN A 72 1.91 8.77 -14.89
CA ASN A 72 1.32 9.64 -15.91
C ASN A 72 -0.20 9.43 -16.02
N TYR A 73 -0.69 8.21 -15.88
CA TYR A 73 -2.11 7.94 -15.89
C TYR A 73 -2.82 8.62 -14.72
N LEU A 74 -2.31 8.47 -13.50
CA LEU A 74 -2.88 9.09 -12.30
C LEU A 74 -2.88 10.63 -12.38
N LYS A 75 -1.81 11.22 -12.92
CA LYS A 75 -1.71 12.68 -13.14
C LYS A 75 -2.74 13.21 -14.13
N ASN A 76 -3.23 12.40 -15.07
CA ASN A 76 -4.07 12.82 -16.18
C ASN A 76 -5.55 12.44 -16.04
N ILE A 77 -5.95 11.57 -15.11
CA ILE A 77 -7.37 11.30 -14.86
C ILE A 77 -8.03 12.52 -14.19
N SER A 78 -9.34 12.68 -14.45
CA SER A 78 -10.11 13.82 -13.93
C SER A 78 -10.46 13.69 -12.45
N ASN A 79 -10.28 12.51 -11.86
CA ASN A 79 -10.57 12.20 -10.47
C ASN A 79 -9.51 12.83 -9.55
N ASN A 80 -9.90 13.23 -8.33
CA ASN A 80 -8.94 13.56 -7.31
C ASN A 80 -8.34 12.27 -6.73
N VAL A 81 -7.03 12.07 -6.90
CA VAL A 81 -6.31 10.84 -6.51
C VAL A 81 -5.57 11.05 -5.21
N THR A 82 -5.91 10.24 -4.21
CA THR A 82 -5.14 10.11 -2.98
C THR A 82 -4.40 8.77 -2.99
N VAL A 83 -3.09 8.79 -2.78
CA VAL A 83 -2.31 7.57 -2.51
C VAL A 83 -1.99 7.51 -1.02
N GLU A 84 -2.29 6.39 -0.38
CA GLU A 84 -1.96 6.10 1.01
C GLU A 84 -0.95 4.96 1.07
N VAL A 85 0.27 5.23 1.53
CA VAL A 85 1.30 4.21 1.74
C VAL A 85 0.99 3.46 3.03
N THR A 86 0.73 2.15 2.92
CA THR A 86 0.34 1.30 4.05
C THR A 86 1.46 0.41 4.58
N GLY A 87 2.57 0.33 3.86
CA GLY A 87 3.79 -0.40 4.24
C GLY A 87 5.02 0.28 3.69
N THR A 88 5.27 0.11 2.40
CA THR A 88 6.41 0.76 1.73
C THR A 88 6.03 1.22 0.33
N ALA A 89 6.65 2.30 -0.14
CA ALA A 89 6.62 2.75 -1.52
C ALA A 89 8.07 2.89 -2.02
N CYS A 90 8.63 1.82 -2.60
CA CYS A 90 10.02 1.79 -3.03
C CYS A 90 10.15 1.77 -4.55
N SER A 91 11.19 2.43 -5.10
CA SER A 91 11.55 2.31 -6.51
C SER A 91 10.36 2.69 -7.43
N ALA A 92 9.94 1.84 -8.37
CA ALA A 92 8.79 2.09 -9.24
C ALA A 92 7.50 2.45 -8.48
N ALA A 93 7.32 1.95 -7.24
CA ALA A 93 6.17 2.30 -6.42
C ALA A 93 6.25 3.74 -5.88
N SER A 94 7.44 4.25 -5.58
CA SER A 94 7.61 5.66 -5.20
C SER A 94 7.28 6.59 -6.37
N ILE A 95 7.60 6.19 -7.61
CA ILE A 95 7.21 6.93 -8.81
C ILE A 95 5.67 7.01 -8.91
N ILE A 96 4.97 5.89 -8.73
CA ILE A 96 3.51 5.84 -8.72
C ILE A 96 2.93 6.81 -7.69
N ALA A 97 3.51 6.82 -6.48
CA ALA A 97 3.06 7.70 -5.40
C ALA A 97 3.16 9.19 -5.76
N MET A 98 4.17 9.59 -6.55
CA MET A 98 4.30 10.98 -7.05
C MET A 98 3.18 11.39 -8.00
N GLY A 99 2.46 10.45 -8.58
CA GLY A 99 1.29 10.71 -9.46
C GLY A 99 0.03 11.17 -8.72
N ALA A 100 0.01 11.09 -7.40
CA ALA A 100 -1.14 11.48 -6.58
C ALA A 100 -1.31 13.01 -6.46
N ASN A 101 -2.57 13.45 -6.37
CA ASN A 101 -2.88 14.81 -5.93
C ASN A 101 -2.54 14.97 -4.43
N LYS A 102 -2.75 13.91 -3.64
CA LYS A 102 -2.39 13.85 -2.22
C LYS A 102 -1.70 12.53 -1.90
N LEU A 103 -0.50 12.59 -1.32
CA LEU A 103 0.23 11.43 -0.81
C LEU A 103 0.22 11.43 0.72
N ILE A 104 -0.32 10.35 1.29
CA ILE A 104 -0.38 10.11 2.72
C ILE A 104 0.55 8.95 3.06
N MET A 105 1.34 9.08 4.09
CA MET A 105 2.16 7.99 4.63
C MET A 105 1.70 7.60 6.03
N ASN A 106 1.41 6.33 6.26
CA ASN A 106 1.03 5.86 7.59
C ASN A 106 2.24 5.80 8.53
N THR A 107 2.00 5.84 9.83
CA THR A 107 3.07 5.65 10.83
C THR A 107 3.79 4.33 10.59
N GLY A 108 5.14 4.37 10.56
CA GLY A 108 5.98 3.17 10.37
C GLY A 108 6.19 2.77 8.91
N THR A 109 5.67 3.53 7.95
CA THR A 109 5.90 3.31 6.52
C THR A 109 7.19 3.98 6.04
N SER A 110 7.66 3.54 4.88
CA SER A 110 8.86 4.08 4.24
C SER A 110 8.65 4.40 2.77
N LEU A 111 9.39 5.39 2.29
CA LEU A 111 9.53 5.72 0.87
C LEU A 111 10.99 5.53 0.49
N MET A 112 11.29 4.92 -0.67
CA MET A 112 12.68 4.74 -1.12
C MET A 112 12.82 5.09 -2.58
N ILE A 113 13.88 5.85 -2.87
CA ILE A 113 14.26 6.23 -4.23
C ILE A 113 15.70 5.80 -4.50
N HIS A 114 15.94 5.34 -5.71
CA HIS A 114 17.27 4.91 -6.16
C HIS A 114 17.41 5.00 -7.68
N GLU A 115 18.64 4.87 -8.19
CA GLU A 115 18.93 4.79 -9.62
C GLU A 115 18.26 3.56 -10.25
N ALA A 116 17.90 3.68 -11.53
CA ALA A 116 17.41 2.55 -12.30
C ALA A 116 18.50 1.46 -12.42
N SER A 117 18.10 0.21 -12.31
CA SER A 117 19.03 -0.92 -12.39
C SER A 117 18.58 -1.98 -13.37
N THR A 118 19.54 -2.61 -14.04
CA THR A 118 19.27 -3.74 -14.94
C THR A 118 20.45 -4.70 -15.00
N ILE A 119 20.20 -5.87 -15.56
CA ILE A 119 21.25 -6.82 -15.91
C ILE A 119 21.63 -6.57 -17.38
N ALA A 120 22.89 -6.20 -17.64
CA ALA A 120 23.40 -5.99 -18.97
C ALA A 120 24.27 -7.19 -19.40
N TRP A 121 24.05 -7.66 -20.62
CA TRP A 121 24.84 -8.71 -21.24
C TRP A 121 25.12 -8.35 -22.70
N GLY A 122 26.35 -8.57 -23.17
CA GLY A 122 26.70 -8.32 -24.55
C GLY A 122 28.13 -7.80 -24.73
N ASN A 123 28.42 -7.32 -25.92
CA ASN A 123 29.72 -6.68 -26.22
C ASN A 123 29.79 -5.25 -25.66
N LYS A 124 30.98 -4.66 -25.71
CA LYS A 124 31.24 -3.32 -25.18
C LYS A 124 30.24 -2.25 -25.64
N ASN A 125 29.80 -2.32 -26.91
CA ASN A 125 28.89 -1.31 -27.45
C ASN A 125 27.45 -1.51 -26.96
N GLU A 126 27.02 -2.75 -26.75
CA GLU A 126 25.71 -3.09 -26.19
C GLU A 126 25.65 -2.65 -24.73
N ILE A 127 26.68 -2.92 -23.93
CA ILE A 127 26.74 -2.47 -22.53
C ILE A 127 26.73 -0.95 -22.44
N LYS A 128 27.45 -0.23 -23.34
CA LYS A 128 27.41 1.25 -23.38
C LYS A 128 26.02 1.78 -23.71
N LYS A 129 25.27 1.12 -24.61
CA LYS A 129 23.89 1.53 -24.91
C LYS A 129 22.99 1.35 -23.72
N THR A 130 23.14 0.23 -22.98
CA THR A 130 22.37 -0.02 -21.75
C THR A 130 22.68 1.04 -20.69
N LEU A 131 23.98 1.40 -20.51
CA LEU A 131 24.36 2.46 -19.60
C LEU A 131 23.70 3.80 -19.98
N GLY A 132 23.78 4.22 -21.25
CA GLY A 132 23.11 5.45 -21.68
C GLY A 132 21.58 5.43 -21.53
N ALA A 133 20.96 4.26 -21.61
CA ALA A 133 19.52 4.12 -21.32
C ALA A 133 19.23 4.32 -19.80
N LEU A 134 20.06 3.76 -18.91
CA LEU A 134 19.94 3.99 -17.47
C LEU A 134 20.12 5.48 -17.11
N GLU A 135 21.16 6.14 -17.63
CA GLU A 135 21.38 7.57 -17.45
C GLU A 135 20.16 8.42 -17.89
N THR A 136 19.50 8.01 -18.99
CA THR A 136 18.28 8.67 -19.45
C THR A 136 17.13 8.45 -18.47
N ILE A 137 16.94 7.22 -17.99
CA ILE A 137 15.88 6.89 -17.01
C ILE A 137 16.11 7.69 -15.73
N ASP A 138 17.33 7.72 -15.21
CA ASP A 138 17.67 8.45 -13.98
C ASP A 138 17.33 9.95 -14.11
N THR A 139 17.59 10.54 -15.28
CA THR A 139 17.19 11.92 -15.58
C THR A 139 15.66 12.10 -15.47
N LEU A 140 14.87 11.15 -16.01
CA LEU A 140 13.40 11.20 -15.90
C LEU A 140 12.93 11.05 -14.45
N LEU A 141 13.59 10.21 -13.63
CA LEU A 141 13.29 10.07 -12.21
C LEU A 141 13.55 11.38 -11.45
N VAL A 142 14.69 12.02 -11.72
CA VAL A 142 15.02 13.33 -11.15
C VAL A 142 13.92 14.35 -11.46
N ASP A 143 13.44 14.40 -12.69
CA ASP A 143 12.37 15.31 -13.09
C ASP A 143 11.07 15.04 -12.31
N ILE A 144 10.65 13.78 -12.18
CA ILE A 144 9.43 13.38 -11.47
C ILE A 144 9.49 13.78 -9.99
N TYR A 145 10.60 13.46 -9.29
CA TYR A 145 10.73 13.76 -7.87
C TYR A 145 10.90 15.26 -7.61
N SER A 146 11.64 15.98 -8.46
CA SER A 146 11.81 17.43 -8.32
C SER A 146 10.48 18.18 -8.55
N GLU A 147 9.64 17.73 -9.49
CA GLU A 147 8.32 18.33 -9.71
C GLU A 147 7.42 18.21 -8.47
N LYS A 148 7.46 17.06 -7.77
CA LYS A 148 6.63 16.82 -6.59
C LYS A 148 7.11 17.58 -5.36
N THR A 149 8.44 17.62 -5.14
CA THR A 149 9.04 18.09 -3.87
C THR A 149 9.46 19.55 -3.88
N ASN A 150 9.70 20.14 -5.03
CA ASN A 150 10.40 21.43 -5.21
C ASN A 150 11.85 21.43 -4.68
N ILE A 151 12.47 20.26 -4.49
CA ILE A 151 13.90 20.10 -4.17
C ILE A 151 14.70 20.30 -5.44
N ASP A 152 15.88 20.90 -5.33
CA ASP A 152 16.80 21.08 -6.46
C ASP A 152 17.19 19.72 -7.07
N LYS A 153 17.23 19.65 -8.41
CA LYS A 153 17.55 18.41 -9.14
C LYS A 153 18.85 17.76 -8.69
N SER A 154 19.89 18.57 -8.40
CA SER A 154 21.17 18.05 -7.92
C SER A 154 21.07 17.36 -6.56
N GLU A 155 20.16 17.77 -5.70
CA GLU A 155 19.90 17.11 -4.43
C GLU A 155 19.09 15.82 -4.62
N ILE A 156 18.10 15.82 -5.51
CA ILE A 156 17.40 14.60 -5.91
C ILE A 156 18.36 13.58 -6.55
N GLU A 157 19.27 14.01 -7.44
CA GLU A 157 20.32 13.15 -8.00
C GLU A 157 21.16 12.49 -6.89
N ASN A 158 21.51 13.25 -5.86
CA ASN A 158 22.25 12.72 -4.71
C ASN A 158 21.44 11.70 -3.90
N TYR A 159 20.15 11.93 -3.67
CA TYR A 159 19.28 10.96 -2.99
C TYR A 159 19.11 9.67 -3.80
N ILE A 160 18.91 9.76 -5.12
CA ILE A 160 18.79 8.62 -6.01
C ILE A 160 20.08 7.79 -6.03
N SER A 161 21.26 8.45 -6.20
CA SER A 161 22.56 7.78 -6.27
C SER A 161 22.93 7.06 -4.97
N ASN A 162 22.42 7.51 -3.84
CA ASN A 162 22.70 6.91 -2.53
C ASN A 162 21.64 5.88 -2.08
N GLU A 163 20.66 5.52 -2.92
CA GLU A 163 19.55 4.66 -2.51
C GLU A 163 18.96 5.14 -1.17
N THR A 164 18.26 6.26 -1.20
CA THR A 164 17.81 6.92 0.03
C THR A 164 16.46 6.43 0.47
N TRP A 165 16.37 6.09 1.74
CA TRP A 165 15.16 5.67 2.44
C TRP A 165 14.67 6.81 3.33
N PHE A 166 13.40 7.15 3.20
CA PHE A 166 12.73 8.17 4.00
C PHE A 166 11.67 7.54 4.90
N THR A 167 11.66 7.97 6.15
CA THR A 167 10.53 7.76 7.06
C THR A 167 9.35 8.63 6.61
N ALA A 168 8.17 8.38 7.15
CA ALA A 168 7.00 9.20 6.88
C ALA A 168 7.20 10.68 7.28
N ASP A 169 7.93 10.94 8.37
CA ASP A 169 8.23 12.30 8.82
C ASP A 169 9.16 13.02 7.84
N GLU A 170 10.27 12.38 7.44
CA GLU A 170 11.22 12.94 6.47
C GLU A 170 10.58 13.15 5.09
N ALA A 171 9.73 12.23 4.65
CA ALA A 171 9.02 12.36 3.38
C ALA A 171 8.07 13.58 3.38
N VAL A 172 7.42 13.88 4.50
CA VAL A 172 6.58 15.08 4.65
C VAL A 172 7.44 16.33 4.73
N GLU A 173 8.52 16.33 5.52
CA GLU A 173 9.42 17.46 5.67
C GLU A 173 10.05 17.88 4.34
N LEU A 174 10.42 16.91 3.51
CA LEU A 174 11.03 17.11 2.20
C LEU A 174 10.02 17.33 1.07
N GLY A 175 8.72 17.22 1.34
CA GLY A 175 7.66 17.45 0.36
C GLY A 175 7.39 16.27 -0.58
N PHE A 176 7.96 15.09 -0.36
CA PHE A 176 7.56 13.87 -1.07
C PHE A 176 6.13 13.48 -0.72
N ALA A 177 5.76 13.55 0.56
CA ALA A 177 4.41 13.28 1.05
C ALA A 177 3.75 14.56 1.55
N ASP A 178 2.42 14.59 1.48
CA ASP A 178 1.61 15.74 1.91
C ASP A 178 1.19 15.61 3.38
N GLU A 179 1.08 14.36 3.89
CA GLU A 179 0.60 14.09 5.24
C GLU A 179 1.16 12.79 5.80
N LYS A 180 1.50 12.79 7.08
CA LYS A 180 1.68 11.57 7.86
C LYS A 180 0.41 11.27 8.63
N LYS A 181 -0.20 10.12 8.35
CA LYS A 181 -1.34 9.61 9.12
C LYS A 181 -0.85 8.99 10.42
N THR A 182 -1.03 9.70 11.52
CA THR A 182 -0.92 9.13 12.87
C THR A 182 -2.22 8.41 13.20
N GLU A 183 -2.17 7.34 14.00
CA GLU A 183 -3.36 6.58 14.39
C GLU A 183 -4.54 7.51 14.67
N VAL A 184 -5.66 7.23 14.02
CA VAL A 184 -6.91 7.88 14.37
C VAL A 184 -7.18 7.47 15.81
N LYS A 185 -7.10 8.42 16.76
CA LYS A 185 -7.79 8.26 18.02
C LYS A 185 -9.21 7.87 17.65
N ALA A 186 -9.65 6.70 18.13
CA ALA A 186 -11.00 6.19 17.87
C ALA A 186 -11.97 7.39 17.91
N ASP A 187 -12.67 7.58 16.81
CA ASP A 187 -13.54 8.73 16.63
C ASP A 187 -14.40 8.86 17.88
N GLU A 188 -14.41 10.02 18.55
CA GLU A 188 -15.34 10.27 19.67
C GLU A 188 -16.80 10.01 19.27
N ASN A 189 -17.08 9.93 17.95
CA ASN A 189 -18.34 9.44 17.39
C ASN A 189 -18.59 7.94 17.60
N MET A 190 -17.58 7.08 17.81
CA MET A 190 -17.85 5.66 18.11
C MET A 190 -18.41 5.49 19.54
N GLU A 191 -18.02 6.34 20.50
CA GLU A 191 -18.68 6.36 21.82
C GLU A 191 -20.15 6.84 21.72
N ASN A 192 -20.46 7.74 20.77
CA ASN A 192 -21.83 8.20 20.53
C ASN A 192 -22.70 7.22 19.75
N ILE A 193 -22.11 6.27 19.00
CA ILE A 193 -22.87 5.19 18.32
C ILE A 193 -23.30 4.12 19.34
N LEU A 194 -22.57 3.93 20.41
CA LEU A 194 -22.94 3.08 21.56
C LEU A 194 -23.86 3.84 22.54
N THR A 195 -24.76 4.66 22.03
CA THR A 195 -25.76 5.31 22.88
C THR A 195 -26.61 4.24 23.59
N ASN A 196 -27.10 4.56 24.77
CA ASN A 196 -28.00 3.68 25.53
C ASN A 196 -29.18 3.21 24.66
N ASP A 197 -29.66 4.06 23.75
CA ASP A 197 -30.74 3.71 22.79
C ASP A 197 -30.30 2.64 21.76
N PHE A 198 -29.05 2.66 21.28
CA PHE A 198 -28.54 1.64 20.39
C PHE A 198 -28.37 0.29 21.10
N ILE A 199 -27.81 0.33 22.30
CA ILE A 199 -27.66 -0.83 23.16
C ILE A 199 -29.02 -1.42 23.52
N GLU A 200 -29.99 -0.59 23.94
CA GLU A 200 -31.37 -1.03 24.21
C GLU A 200 -32.04 -1.65 22.97
N ASN A 201 -31.84 -1.09 21.79
CA ASN A 201 -32.41 -1.64 20.55
C ASN A 201 -31.77 -2.99 20.17
N LEU A 202 -30.46 -3.17 20.41
CA LEU A 202 -29.80 -4.47 20.22
C LEU A 202 -30.39 -5.54 21.16
N PHE A 203 -30.62 -5.22 22.42
CA PHE A 203 -31.19 -6.15 23.40
C PHE A 203 -32.71 -6.38 23.22
N LYS A 204 -33.41 -5.47 22.55
CA LYS A 204 -34.81 -5.70 22.13
C LYS A 204 -34.95 -6.58 20.90
N ASN A 205 -33.87 -6.84 20.18
CA ASN A 205 -33.88 -7.72 19.00
C ASN A 205 -33.72 -9.18 19.46
N GLU A 206 -34.86 -9.89 19.57
CA GLU A 206 -34.92 -11.30 20.02
C GLU A 206 -34.00 -12.22 19.23
N THR A 207 -33.80 -11.97 17.93
CA THR A 207 -32.91 -12.77 17.08
C THR A 207 -31.44 -12.56 17.46
N PHE A 208 -31.05 -11.34 17.81
CA PHE A 208 -29.69 -11.01 18.26
C PHE A 208 -29.42 -11.65 19.63
N VAL A 209 -30.35 -11.50 20.59
CA VAL A 209 -30.23 -12.07 21.92
C VAL A 209 -30.15 -13.61 21.88
N GLN A 210 -30.95 -14.27 21.05
CA GLN A 210 -30.89 -15.72 20.85
C GLN A 210 -29.53 -16.16 20.26
N LYS A 211 -29.01 -15.41 19.28
CA LYS A 211 -27.71 -15.71 18.66
C LYS A 211 -26.54 -15.56 19.65
N VAL A 212 -26.54 -14.50 20.45
CA VAL A 212 -25.52 -14.29 21.49
C VAL A 212 -25.63 -15.37 22.58
N SER A 213 -26.84 -15.70 23.03
CA SER A 213 -27.07 -16.78 24.02
C SER A 213 -26.60 -18.14 23.52
N SER A 214 -26.80 -18.45 22.23
CA SER A 214 -26.31 -19.72 21.66
C SER A 214 -24.77 -19.76 21.56
N MET A 215 -24.11 -18.63 21.25
CA MET A 215 -22.64 -18.53 21.20
C MET A 215 -22.02 -18.70 22.62
N VAL A 216 -22.65 -18.09 23.63
CA VAL A 216 -22.17 -18.21 25.02
C VAL A 216 -22.36 -19.63 25.53
N ASN A 217 -23.50 -20.28 25.26
CA ASN A 217 -23.77 -21.65 25.69
C ASN A 217 -22.83 -22.66 25.01
N ASN A 218 -22.51 -22.48 23.72
CA ASN A 218 -21.55 -23.35 23.03
C ASN A 218 -20.13 -23.24 23.63
N ASN A 219 -19.68 -22.02 23.95
CA ASN A 219 -18.36 -21.81 24.56
C ASN A 219 -18.28 -22.32 26.00
N VAL A 220 -19.42 -22.39 26.73
CA VAL A 220 -19.47 -22.97 28.11
C VAL A 220 -19.47 -24.50 28.08
N LEU A 221 -19.98 -25.13 27.04
CA LEU A 221 -19.97 -26.56 26.85
C LEU A 221 -18.60 -27.07 26.42
N ASP A 222 -17.90 -26.37 25.50
CA ASP A 222 -16.53 -26.72 25.09
C ASP A 222 -15.52 -26.62 26.25
N ASN A 223 -15.67 -25.65 27.15
CA ASN A 223 -14.81 -25.54 28.33
C ASN A 223 -15.08 -26.59 29.42
N LYS A 224 -16.22 -27.30 29.40
CA LYS A 224 -16.49 -28.39 30.35
C LYS A 224 -15.94 -29.74 29.88
N GLU A 225 -15.82 -29.97 28.57
CA GLU A 225 -15.18 -31.19 28.05
C GLU A 225 -13.66 -31.17 28.25
N ASP A 226 -13.02 -30.00 28.24
CA ASP A 226 -11.58 -29.86 28.51
C ASP A 226 -11.21 -30.07 29.99
N GLU A 227 -12.10 -29.77 30.94
CA GLU A 227 -11.86 -30.03 32.37
C GLU A 227 -12.04 -31.51 32.75
N GLU A 228 -12.88 -32.29 32.08
CA GLU A 228 -13.03 -33.73 32.35
C GLU A 228 -11.89 -34.59 31.78
N THR A 229 -11.20 -34.10 30.73
CA THR A 229 -10.05 -34.81 30.13
C THR A 229 -8.74 -34.64 30.87
N ILE A 230 -8.59 -33.64 31.76
CA ILE A 230 -7.37 -33.42 32.54
C ILE A 230 -7.30 -34.27 33.81
N ASN A 231 -8.42 -34.83 34.28
CA ASN A 231 -8.46 -35.58 35.55
C ASN A 231 -8.24 -37.10 35.45
N ASN A 232 -7.97 -37.67 34.25
CA ASN A 232 -7.83 -39.12 34.09
C ASN A 232 -6.46 -39.64 33.65
N ASN A 233 -5.39 -38.83 33.72
CA ASN A 233 -4.02 -39.34 33.59
C ASN A 233 -3.19 -39.11 34.84
N GLY A 234 -3.56 -39.84 35.86
CA GLY A 234 -2.76 -40.05 37.04
C GLY A 234 -1.61 -41.02 36.78
N PHE A 235 -0.43 -40.63 37.18
CA PHE A 235 0.75 -41.40 37.56
C PHE A 235 0.98 -42.80 36.94
N PHE A 236 2.15 -42.95 36.26
CA PHE A 236 3.11 -44.03 36.64
C PHE A 236 4.49 -43.75 36.01
N LEU A 237 5.52 -43.64 36.96
CA LEU A 237 6.99 -43.87 36.87
C LEU A 237 7.79 -43.14 35.80
#